data_40d6078fac2aea00877be92b82c3ac2c
#
_entry.id   40d6078fac2aea00877be92b82c3ac2c
#
_cell.length_a   1.000
_cell.length_b   1.000
_cell.length_c   1.000
_cell.angle_alpha   90.00
_cell.angle_beta   90.00
_cell.angle_gamma   90.00
#
_symmetry.space_group_name_H-M   'P 1'
#
loop_
_entity.id
_entity.type
_entity.pdbx_description
1 polymer ?
#
loop_
_entity_poly.entity_id
_entity_poly.type
_entity_poly.pdbx_seq_one_letter_code
_entity_poly.pdbx_strand_id
1 'polypeptide(L)'
;MIINKVAQNVETIIAVDTAKNSFQMLVVNQKTGKKKNVKVQRSKFVDHILKQGPCLIFMESCSASQYWARLFESHGFTVKLIAAQHVKAFLRNKRVKNDERDAEAIYTCGIQPDTKFVRIKTEEEQTVALLHTLRKAAVSERVEISNRIRGILAEFGIITAKGKGNFNNDIQELFEQSEQIHNVNLKNSITRLFEDYHRMEEREK
;
A
#
# COMPACT_ATOMS: atom_id res chain seq x y z
N MET A 1 5.30 -13.58 31.00
CA MET A 1 4.79 -13.54 29.61
C MET A 1 6.01 -13.51 28.70
N ILE A 2 6.11 -14.46 27.76
CA ILE A 2 7.18 -14.45 26.76
C ILE A 2 6.85 -13.33 25.77
N ILE A 3 7.77 -12.38 25.59
CA ILE A 3 7.61 -11.26 24.65
C ILE A 3 8.64 -11.39 23.52
N ASN A 4 8.37 -10.69 22.41
CA ASN A 4 9.27 -10.68 21.25
C ASN A 4 10.68 -10.24 21.63
N LYS A 5 11.69 -10.91 21.06
CA LYS A 5 13.11 -10.65 21.36
C LYS A 5 13.50 -9.19 21.19
N VAL A 6 12.93 -8.48 20.21
CA VAL A 6 13.23 -7.04 19.99
C VAL A 6 12.70 -6.14 21.09
N ALA A 7 11.69 -6.60 21.85
CA ALA A 7 11.10 -5.87 22.95
C ALA A 7 11.74 -6.25 24.32
N GLN A 8 12.58 -7.28 24.36
CA GLN A 8 13.29 -7.66 25.57
C GLN A 8 14.36 -6.62 25.89
N ASN A 9 14.46 -6.26 27.18
CA ASN A 9 15.46 -5.29 27.68
C ASN A 9 15.31 -3.85 27.16
N VAL A 10 14.20 -3.52 26.54
CA VAL A 10 13.88 -2.15 26.13
C VAL A 10 13.06 -1.48 27.22
N GLU A 11 13.46 -0.29 27.65
CA GLU A 11 12.74 0.43 28.72
C GLU A 11 11.47 1.07 28.23
N THR A 12 11.49 1.71 27.08
CA THR A 12 10.35 2.42 26.51
C THR A 12 9.99 1.86 25.13
N ILE A 13 8.73 1.55 24.94
CA ILE A 13 8.16 1.18 23.66
C ILE A 13 7.11 2.21 23.27
N ILE A 14 7.14 2.65 22.02
CA ILE A 14 6.12 3.54 21.45
C ILE A 14 5.43 2.80 20.31
N ALA A 15 4.13 2.64 20.40
CA ALA A 15 3.32 2.16 19.27
C ALA A 15 2.64 3.35 18.61
N VAL A 16 2.76 3.46 17.30
CA VAL A 16 2.27 4.61 16.53
C VAL A 16 1.29 4.16 15.47
N ASP A 17 0.06 4.65 15.57
CA ASP A 17 -0.90 4.64 14.48
C ASP A 17 -0.76 5.93 13.67
N THR A 18 -0.46 5.78 12.37
CA THR A 18 -0.13 6.89 11.48
C THR A 18 -1.33 7.29 10.65
N ALA A 19 -1.71 8.56 10.71
CA ALA A 19 -2.75 9.15 9.88
C ALA A 19 -2.21 10.35 9.08
N LYS A 20 -3.06 10.94 8.24
CA LYS A 20 -2.65 12.05 7.36
C LYS A 20 -2.19 13.29 8.14
N ASN A 21 -2.94 13.69 9.15
CA ASN A 21 -2.77 14.98 9.84
C ASN A 21 -2.29 14.83 11.28
N SER A 22 -2.55 13.71 11.92
CA SER A 22 -2.18 13.47 13.32
C SER A 22 -1.82 12.01 13.53
N PHE A 23 -1.00 11.75 14.52
CA PHE A 23 -0.57 10.42 14.92
C PHE A 23 -1.08 10.12 16.32
N GLN A 24 -1.62 8.91 16.48
CA GLN A 24 -1.97 8.41 17.80
C GLN A 24 -0.82 7.52 18.28
N MET A 25 -0.35 7.77 19.49
CA MET A 25 0.77 7.05 20.07
C MET A 25 0.40 6.47 21.42
N LEU A 26 0.81 5.23 21.66
CA LEU A 26 0.84 4.61 22.97
C LEU A 26 2.30 4.51 23.42
N VAL A 27 2.65 5.26 24.45
CA VAL A 27 3.98 5.19 25.08
C VAL A 27 3.89 4.28 26.29
N VAL A 28 4.70 3.24 26.33
CA VAL A 28 4.72 2.26 27.41
C VAL A 28 6.13 2.20 28.03
N ASN A 29 6.22 2.49 29.31
CA ASN A 29 7.42 2.20 30.08
C ASN A 29 7.33 0.77 30.63
N GLN A 30 8.20 -0.12 30.17
CA GLN A 30 8.14 -1.54 30.54
C GLN A 30 8.57 -1.82 31.99
N LYS A 31 9.43 -0.98 32.57
CA LYS A 31 9.88 -1.15 33.95
C LYS A 31 8.77 -0.81 34.95
N THR A 32 8.02 0.26 34.67
CA THR A 32 6.98 0.74 35.59
C THR A 32 5.56 0.27 35.22
N GLY A 33 5.39 -0.28 34.03
CA GLY A 33 4.08 -0.64 33.46
C GLY A 33 3.20 0.56 33.10
N LYS A 34 3.70 1.80 33.25
CA LYS A 34 2.93 2.99 32.91
C LYS A 34 2.68 3.09 31.42
N LYS A 35 1.42 3.38 31.08
CA LYS A 35 0.96 3.60 29.70
C LYS A 35 0.43 5.03 29.56
N LYS A 36 0.75 5.69 28.44
CA LYS A 36 0.26 7.02 28.12
C LYS A 36 -0.16 7.09 26.66
N ASN A 37 -1.43 7.40 26.42
CA ASN A 37 -1.93 7.72 25.08
C ASN A 37 -1.70 9.20 24.77
N VAL A 38 -1.17 9.48 23.59
CA VAL A 38 -0.88 10.85 23.15
C VAL A 38 -1.28 11.00 21.69
N LYS A 39 -2.05 12.03 21.38
CA LYS A 39 -2.35 12.44 20.01
C LYS A 39 -1.47 13.63 19.64
N VAL A 40 -0.70 13.50 18.55
CA VAL A 40 0.27 14.52 18.13
C VAL A 40 -0.01 14.93 16.69
N GLN A 41 0.01 16.22 16.43
CA GLN A 41 -0.09 16.74 15.07
C GLN A 41 1.16 16.37 14.27
N ARG A 42 1.00 16.13 12.96
CA ARG A 42 2.09 15.72 12.06
C ARG A 42 3.31 16.66 12.14
N SER A 43 3.11 17.97 12.23
CA SER A 43 4.19 18.96 12.33
C SER A 43 5.03 18.86 13.61
N LYS A 44 4.48 18.27 14.67
CA LYS A 44 5.14 18.12 15.98
C LYS A 44 5.60 16.68 16.25
N PHE A 45 5.37 15.77 15.31
CA PHE A 45 5.57 14.34 15.53
C PHE A 45 7.04 13.98 15.74
N VAL A 46 7.93 14.49 14.88
CA VAL A 46 9.38 14.24 14.97
C VAL A 46 9.91 14.74 16.32
N ASP A 47 9.65 15.99 16.64
CA ASP A 47 10.10 16.60 17.91
C ASP A 47 9.59 15.82 19.14
N HIS A 48 8.35 15.32 19.04
CA HIS A 48 7.76 14.55 20.13
C HIS A 48 8.45 13.20 20.34
N ILE A 49 8.78 12.49 19.26
CA ILE A 49 9.52 11.22 19.32
C ILE A 49 10.95 11.47 19.81
N LEU A 50 11.65 12.47 19.27
CA LEU A 50 13.04 12.76 19.66
C LEU A 50 13.18 13.06 21.16
N LYS A 51 12.19 13.69 21.78
CA LYS A 51 12.16 13.95 23.24
C LYS A 51 12.06 12.70 24.11
N GLN A 52 11.67 11.55 23.55
CA GLN A 52 11.60 10.29 24.31
C GLN A 52 12.98 9.63 24.48
N GLY A 53 13.99 10.06 23.74
CA GLY A 53 15.28 9.39 23.67
C GLY A 53 15.22 8.05 22.90
N PRO A 54 16.35 7.39 22.68
CA PRO A 54 16.41 6.13 21.95
C PRO A 54 15.50 5.07 22.58
N CYS A 55 14.55 4.55 21.80
CA CYS A 55 13.58 3.56 22.24
C CYS A 55 13.13 2.68 21.07
N LEU A 56 12.28 1.70 21.35
CA LEU A 56 11.66 0.84 20.34
C LEU A 56 10.35 1.45 19.85
N ILE A 57 10.22 1.60 18.55
CA ILE A 57 9.02 2.13 17.91
C ILE A 57 8.36 1.03 17.07
N PHE A 58 7.10 0.73 17.38
CA PHE A 58 6.24 -0.11 16.53
C PHE A 58 5.34 0.78 15.68
N MET A 59 5.24 0.49 14.39
CA MET A 59 4.30 1.15 13.48
C MET A 59 3.62 0.14 12.58
N GLU A 60 2.35 0.39 12.24
CA GLU A 60 1.70 -0.37 11.18
C GLU A 60 2.31 -0.02 9.82
N SER A 61 2.54 -1.04 8.99
CA SER A 61 3.04 -0.87 7.63
C SER A 61 1.94 -0.28 6.74
N CYS A 62 2.00 1.02 6.51
CA CYS A 62 1.10 1.80 5.68
C CYS A 62 1.89 2.65 4.66
N SER A 63 1.21 3.49 3.88
CA SER A 63 1.81 4.27 2.79
C SER A 63 2.98 5.18 3.21
N ALA A 64 3.01 5.68 4.45
CA ALA A 64 4.06 6.58 4.94
C ALA A 64 5.05 5.90 5.90
N SER A 65 4.82 4.66 6.31
CA SER A 65 5.57 4.01 7.37
C SER A 65 7.06 3.83 7.05
N GLN A 66 7.41 3.56 5.80
CA GLN A 66 8.79 3.39 5.36
C GLN A 66 9.61 4.68 5.54
N TYR A 67 9.03 5.84 5.20
CA TYR A 67 9.65 7.14 5.40
C TYR A 67 9.93 7.41 6.89
N TRP A 68 8.92 7.24 7.74
CA TRP A 68 9.06 7.46 9.18
C TRP A 68 10.05 6.49 9.83
N ALA A 69 10.04 5.23 9.37
CA ALA A 69 10.96 4.23 9.88
C ALA A 69 12.42 4.61 9.59
N ARG A 70 12.75 4.97 8.35
CA ARG A 70 14.11 5.42 7.99
C ARG A 70 14.51 6.67 8.76
N LEU A 71 13.59 7.64 8.87
CA LEU A 71 13.87 8.88 9.59
C LEU A 71 14.22 8.61 11.06
N PHE A 72 13.46 7.77 11.74
CA PHE A 72 13.76 7.50 13.15
C PHE A 72 14.95 6.57 13.34
N GLU A 73 15.21 5.61 12.45
CA GLU A 73 16.43 4.83 12.46
C GLU A 73 17.68 5.72 12.29
N SER A 74 17.64 6.73 11.44
CA SER A 74 18.75 7.69 11.28
C SER A 74 19.00 8.55 12.53
N HIS A 75 18.02 8.63 13.44
CA HIS A 75 18.14 9.31 14.73
C HIS A 75 18.42 8.33 15.89
N GLY A 76 18.79 7.08 15.60
CA GLY A 76 19.20 6.09 16.61
C GLY A 76 18.06 5.35 17.31
N PHE A 77 16.83 5.44 16.80
CA PHE A 77 15.70 4.64 17.30
C PHE A 77 15.70 3.24 16.65
N THR A 78 15.21 2.26 17.39
CA THR A 78 14.91 0.95 16.80
C THR A 78 13.47 0.94 16.30
N VAL A 79 13.24 0.81 15.00
CA VAL A 79 11.90 0.80 14.42
C VAL A 79 11.54 -0.59 13.90
N LYS A 80 10.31 -1.01 14.14
CA LYS A 80 9.75 -2.26 13.62
C LYS A 80 8.39 -2.00 12.98
N LEU A 81 8.28 -2.37 11.70
CA LEU A 81 7.04 -2.26 10.95
C LEU A 81 6.26 -3.57 11.05
N ILE A 82 4.95 -3.48 11.29
CA ILE A 82 4.05 -4.62 11.43
C ILE A 82 3.05 -4.60 10.29
N ALA A 83 2.87 -5.72 9.61
CA ALA A 83 1.89 -5.80 8.52
C ALA A 83 0.47 -5.57 9.04
N ALA A 84 -0.33 -4.76 8.34
CA ALA A 84 -1.69 -4.37 8.72
C ALA A 84 -2.60 -5.57 9.02
N GLN A 85 -2.45 -6.67 8.28
CA GLN A 85 -3.20 -7.90 8.52
C GLN A 85 -2.94 -8.52 9.90
N HIS A 86 -1.72 -8.40 10.45
CA HIS A 86 -1.38 -8.89 11.77
C HIS A 86 -1.97 -7.98 12.86
N VAL A 87 -1.90 -6.67 12.69
CA VAL A 87 -2.49 -5.71 13.63
C VAL A 87 -4.00 -5.88 13.73
N LYS A 88 -4.69 -6.12 12.61
CA LYS A 88 -6.14 -6.35 12.57
C LYS A 88 -6.63 -7.48 13.46
N ALA A 89 -5.81 -8.51 13.70
CA ALA A 89 -6.14 -9.62 14.58
C ALA A 89 -6.26 -9.20 16.06
N PHE A 90 -5.63 -8.09 16.46
CA PHE A 90 -5.63 -7.56 17.82
C PHE A 90 -6.62 -6.42 18.02
N LEU A 91 -7.33 -5.98 16.98
CA LEU A 91 -8.39 -4.98 17.09
C LEU A 91 -9.62 -5.61 17.72
N ARG A 92 -9.84 -5.34 19.01
CA ARG A 92 -11.03 -5.75 19.75
C ARG A 92 -12.21 -4.85 19.33
N ASN A 93 -13.34 -5.45 18.90
CA ASN A 93 -14.57 -4.76 18.47
C ASN A 93 -14.44 -3.85 17.24
N LYS A 94 -14.69 -4.43 16.08
CA LYS A 94 -14.71 -3.74 14.77
C LYS A 94 -15.76 -2.63 14.62
N ARG A 95 -16.69 -2.47 15.58
CA ARG A 95 -17.86 -1.56 15.47
C ARG A 95 -17.59 -0.11 15.89
N VAL A 96 -16.55 0.16 16.67
CA VAL A 96 -16.23 1.52 17.13
C VAL A 96 -14.77 1.81 16.83
N LYS A 97 -14.55 2.63 15.81
CA LYS A 97 -13.20 3.11 15.48
C LYS A 97 -12.75 4.07 16.58
N ASN A 98 -11.63 3.74 17.24
CA ASN A 98 -11.01 4.59 18.24
C ASN A 98 -9.49 4.53 18.03
N ASP A 99 -8.90 5.67 17.68
CA ASP A 99 -7.48 5.81 17.37
C ASP A 99 -6.56 5.28 18.51
N GLU A 100 -6.99 5.42 19.78
CA GLU A 100 -6.25 4.90 20.93
C GLU A 100 -6.15 3.37 20.93
N ARG A 101 -7.21 2.69 20.50
CA ARG A 101 -7.26 1.23 20.37
C ARG A 101 -6.39 0.73 19.25
N ASP A 102 -6.25 1.51 18.19
CA ASP A 102 -5.40 1.16 17.04
C ASP A 102 -3.92 1.18 17.49
N ALA A 103 -3.48 2.19 18.23
CA ALA A 103 -2.14 2.21 18.82
C ALA A 103 -1.92 1.07 19.86
N GLU A 104 -2.94 0.73 20.65
CA GLU A 104 -2.87 -0.41 21.58
C GLU A 104 -2.77 -1.75 20.87
N ALA A 105 -3.49 -1.94 19.75
CA ALA A 105 -3.41 -3.13 18.92
C ALA A 105 -2.01 -3.29 18.29
N ILE A 106 -1.41 -2.19 17.81
CA ILE A 106 -0.05 -2.17 17.29
C ILE A 106 0.95 -2.59 18.38
N TYR A 107 0.83 -2.02 19.60
CA TYR A 107 1.67 -2.41 20.73
C TYR A 107 1.51 -3.89 21.07
N THR A 108 0.26 -4.34 21.23
CA THR A 108 -0.05 -5.71 21.63
C THR A 108 0.45 -6.71 20.59
N CYS A 109 0.29 -6.41 19.32
CA CYS A 109 0.84 -7.21 18.23
C CYS A 109 2.38 -7.23 18.27
N GLY A 110 3.01 -6.06 18.40
CA GLY A 110 4.47 -5.91 18.34
C GLY A 110 5.22 -6.68 19.42
N ILE A 111 4.63 -6.81 20.61
CA ILE A 111 5.24 -7.56 21.72
C ILE A 111 5.03 -9.07 21.63
N GLN A 112 4.15 -9.59 20.75
CA GLN A 112 3.95 -11.05 20.63
C GLN A 112 5.22 -11.74 20.15
N PRO A 113 5.56 -12.93 20.68
CA PRO A 113 6.80 -13.65 20.36
C PRO A 113 6.95 -13.95 18.86
N ASP A 114 5.83 -14.28 18.20
CA ASP A 114 5.79 -14.76 16.83
C ASP A 114 5.52 -13.66 15.79
N THR A 115 5.46 -12.40 16.21
CA THR A 115 5.23 -11.29 15.27
C THR A 115 6.39 -11.17 14.29
N LYS A 116 6.07 -11.30 13.01
CA LYS A 116 6.99 -11.06 11.91
C LYS A 116 6.93 -9.60 11.50
N PHE A 117 8.10 -8.96 11.48
CA PHE A 117 8.21 -7.56 11.08
C PHE A 117 8.46 -7.42 9.58
N VAL A 118 7.89 -6.37 9.01
CA VAL A 118 8.15 -5.97 7.64
C VAL A 118 9.53 -5.29 7.59
N ARG A 119 10.33 -5.65 6.61
CA ARG A 119 11.65 -5.04 6.41
C ARG A 119 11.51 -3.57 6.04
N ILE A 120 12.32 -2.74 6.67
CA ILE A 120 12.47 -1.34 6.28
C ILE A 120 13.34 -1.32 5.01
N LYS A 121 12.80 -0.70 3.97
CA LYS A 121 13.45 -0.61 2.66
C LYS A 121 14.28 0.66 2.56
N THR A 122 15.40 0.61 1.85
CA THR A 122 16.09 1.82 1.42
C THR A 122 15.21 2.61 0.43
N GLU A 123 15.58 3.84 0.09
CA GLU A 123 14.85 4.64 -0.90
C GLU A 123 14.90 3.99 -2.29
N GLU A 124 16.06 3.43 -2.66
CA GLU A 124 16.26 2.71 -3.91
C GLU A 124 15.35 1.48 -3.98
N GLU A 125 15.34 0.66 -2.92
CA GLU A 125 14.48 -0.52 -2.85
C GLU A 125 13.00 -0.16 -2.89
N GLN A 126 12.62 0.96 -2.25
CA GLN A 126 11.24 1.45 -2.29
C GLN A 126 10.88 1.95 -3.69
N THR A 127 11.80 2.62 -4.38
CA THR A 127 11.62 3.07 -5.77
C THR A 127 11.42 1.88 -6.71
N VAL A 128 12.26 0.84 -6.61
CA VAL A 128 12.08 -0.39 -7.39
C VAL A 128 10.72 -1.04 -7.11
N ALA A 129 10.32 -1.13 -5.84
CA ALA A 129 9.00 -1.67 -5.49
C ALA A 129 7.84 -0.82 -6.06
N LEU A 130 7.99 0.51 -6.11
CA LEU A 130 7.04 1.41 -6.74
C LEU A 130 6.95 1.15 -8.25
N LEU A 131 8.08 1.04 -8.95
CA LEU A 131 8.11 0.74 -10.39
C LEU A 131 7.39 -0.58 -10.71
N HIS A 132 7.64 -1.63 -9.91
CA HIS A 132 6.89 -2.89 -10.05
C HIS A 132 5.39 -2.74 -9.82
N THR A 133 4.98 -1.87 -8.89
CA THR A 133 3.56 -1.61 -8.63
C THR A 133 2.92 -0.87 -9.80
N LEU A 134 3.61 0.15 -10.34
CA LEU A 134 3.14 0.89 -11.52
C LEU A 134 3.03 0.00 -12.75
N ARG A 135 4.04 -0.86 -12.97
CA ARG A 135 4.01 -1.84 -14.05
C ARG A 135 2.81 -2.80 -13.94
N LYS A 136 2.56 -3.33 -12.74
CA LYS A 136 1.40 -4.21 -12.51
C LYS A 136 0.07 -3.48 -12.77
N ALA A 137 -0.04 -2.22 -12.36
CA ALA A 137 -1.22 -1.40 -12.64
C ALA A 137 -1.42 -1.23 -14.15
N ALA A 138 -0.37 -0.88 -14.90
CA ALA A 138 -0.44 -0.75 -16.36
C ALA A 138 -0.89 -2.05 -17.05
N VAL A 139 -0.34 -3.21 -16.61
CA VAL A 139 -0.79 -4.52 -17.10
C VAL A 139 -2.28 -4.75 -16.85
N SER A 140 -2.76 -4.46 -15.63
CA SER A 140 -4.18 -4.63 -15.27
C SER A 140 -5.08 -3.73 -16.11
N GLU A 141 -4.74 -2.44 -16.20
CA GLU A 141 -5.48 -1.46 -17.00
C GLU A 141 -5.54 -1.86 -18.49
N ARG A 142 -4.41 -2.32 -19.06
CA ARG A 142 -4.37 -2.82 -20.44
C ARG A 142 -5.31 -3.99 -20.64
N VAL A 143 -5.32 -4.96 -19.73
CA VAL A 143 -6.24 -6.11 -19.79
C VAL A 143 -7.70 -5.67 -19.70
N GLU A 144 -8.00 -4.74 -18.80
CA GLU A 144 -9.36 -4.18 -18.66
C GLU A 144 -9.81 -3.48 -19.93
N ILE A 145 -8.95 -2.65 -20.54
CA ILE A 145 -9.26 -1.97 -21.81
C ILE A 145 -9.51 -3.00 -22.92
N SER A 146 -8.64 -4.02 -23.08
CA SER A 146 -8.82 -5.05 -24.10
C SER A 146 -10.15 -5.81 -23.92
N ASN A 147 -10.52 -6.13 -22.68
CA ASN A 147 -11.78 -6.80 -22.39
C ASN A 147 -12.98 -5.90 -22.66
N ARG A 148 -12.86 -4.61 -22.37
CA ARG A 148 -13.90 -3.61 -22.68
C ARG A 148 -14.12 -3.49 -24.17
N ILE A 149 -13.07 -3.41 -24.99
CA ILE A 149 -13.15 -3.38 -26.44
C ILE A 149 -13.83 -4.66 -26.96
N ARG A 150 -13.40 -5.84 -26.48
CA ARG A 150 -14.03 -7.11 -26.85
C ARG A 150 -15.53 -7.15 -26.54
N GLY A 151 -15.90 -6.68 -25.34
CA GLY A 151 -17.30 -6.63 -24.92
C GLY A 151 -18.12 -5.71 -25.83
N ILE A 152 -17.60 -4.52 -26.14
CA ILE A 152 -18.30 -3.57 -27.03
C ILE A 152 -18.44 -4.20 -28.44
N LEU A 153 -17.39 -4.76 -29.00
CA LEU A 153 -17.43 -5.37 -30.35
C LEU A 153 -18.39 -6.55 -30.42
N ALA A 154 -18.47 -7.36 -29.36
CA ALA A 154 -19.39 -8.50 -29.28
C ALA A 154 -20.87 -8.08 -29.37
N GLU A 155 -21.24 -6.93 -28.81
CA GLU A 155 -22.59 -6.36 -28.91
C GLU A 155 -22.97 -6.00 -30.40
N PHE A 156 -21.97 -5.87 -31.26
CA PHE A 156 -22.14 -5.64 -32.70
C PHE A 156 -21.86 -6.90 -33.54
N GLY A 157 -21.77 -8.09 -32.91
CA GLY A 157 -21.51 -9.36 -33.58
C GLY A 157 -20.08 -9.59 -34.02
N ILE A 158 -19.14 -8.74 -33.60
CA ILE A 158 -17.73 -8.82 -33.97
C ILE A 158 -16.98 -9.53 -32.83
N ILE A 159 -16.40 -10.69 -33.12
CA ILE A 159 -15.66 -11.51 -32.15
C ILE A 159 -14.18 -11.40 -32.41
N THR A 160 -13.41 -11.04 -31.39
CA THR A 160 -11.96 -10.99 -31.42
C THR A 160 -11.34 -12.16 -30.67
N ALA A 161 -10.20 -12.65 -31.13
CA ALA A 161 -9.50 -13.78 -30.52
C ALA A 161 -8.93 -13.45 -29.14
N LYS A 162 -8.68 -14.49 -28.33
CA LYS A 162 -8.00 -14.34 -27.05
C LYS A 162 -6.48 -14.20 -27.26
N GLY A 163 -5.85 -13.50 -26.33
CA GLY A 163 -4.40 -13.28 -26.32
C GLY A 163 -4.00 -11.89 -26.82
N LYS A 164 -2.81 -11.44 -26.37
CA LYS A 164 -2.31 -10.08 -26.64
C LYS A 164 -2.01 -9.86 -28.15
N GLY A 165 -1.27 -10.79 -28.76
CA GLY A 165 -0.87 -10.68 -30.17
C GLY A 165 -2.07 -10.71 -31.11
N ASN A 166 -2.97 -11.67 -30.91
CA ASN A 166 -4.18 -11.80 -31.72
C ASN A 166 -5.07 -10.56 -31.58
N PHE A 167 -5.23 -10.01 -30.38
CA PHE A 167 -6.03 -8.81 -30.14
C PHE A 167 -5.57 -7.61 -30.97
N ASN A 168 -4.25 -7.35 -31.00
CA ASN A 168 -3.70 -6.26 -31.79
C ASN A 168 -3.98 -6.44 -33.29
N ASN A 169 -3.74 -7.65 -33.81
CA ASN A 169 -3.98 -7.97 -35.22
C ASN A 169 -5.46 -7.85 -35.58
N ASP A 170 -6.35 -8.42 -34.74
CA ASP A 170 -7.79 -8.37 -34.98
C ASP A 170 -8.32 -6.92 -35.04
N ILE A 171 -7.83 -6.04 -34.13
CA ILE A 171 -8.27 -4.63 -34.12
C ILE A 171 -7.69 -3.87 -35.33
N GLN A 172 -6.44 -4.13 -35.73
CA GLN A 172 -5.86 -3.49 -36.91
C GLN A 172 -6.62 -3.93 -38.18
N GLU A 173 -6.87 -5.22 -38.35
CA GLU A 173 -7.64 -5.75 -39.47
C GLU A 173 -9.06 -5.17 -39.54
N LEU A 174 -9.71 -5.03 -38.34
CA LEU A 174 -11.03 -4.43 -38.23
C LEU A 174 -11.05 -2.96 -38.69
N PHE A 175 -9.98 -2.20 -38.46
CA PHE A 175 -9.88 -0.82 -38.93
C PHE A 175 -9.57 -0.70 -40.43
N GLU A 176 -8.83 -1.67 -40.99
CA GLU A 176 -8.53 -1.73 -42.42
C GLU A 176 -9.76 -2.14 -43.22
N GLN A 177 -10.53 -3.10 -42.72
CA GLN A 177 -11.79 -3.55 -43.31
C GLN A 177 -12.95 -2.64 -42.91
N SER A 178 -12.98 -1.42 -43.46
CA SER A 178 -13.89 -0.34 -43.03
C SER A 178 -15.37 -0.67 -43.13
N GLU A 179 -15.77 -1.75 -43.82
CA GLU A 179 -17.16 -2.18 -44.02
C GLU A 179 -17.77 -2.88 -42.79
N GLN A 180 -16.95 -3.36 -41.83
CA GLN A 180 -17.46 -4.08 -40.65
C GLN A 180 -18.00 -3.13 -39.55
N ILE A 181 -17.49 -1.89 -39.47
CA ILE A 181 -18.00 -0.89 -38.54
C ILE A 181 -18.58 0.31 -39.30
N HIS A 182 -19.86 0.23 -39.67
CA HIS A 182 -20.56 1.35 -40.34
C HIS A 182 -20.80 2.55 -39.41
N ASN A 183 -20.84 2.35 -38.11
CA ASN A 183 -21.13 3.41 -37.14
C ASN A 183 -19.84 4.19 -36.81
N VAL A 184 -19.76 5.43 -37.28
CA VAL A 184 -18.60 6.32 -37.07
C VAL A 184 -18.33 6.57 -35.59
N ASN A 185 -19.35 6.70 -34.73
CA ASN A 185 -19.19 6.93 -33.32
C ASN A 185 -18.59 5.68 -32.61
N LEU A 186 -19.01 4.48 -33.02
CA LEU A 186 -18.47 3.25 -32.54
C LEU A 186 -16.98 3.14 -32.95
N LYS A 187 -16.66 3.37 -34.21
CA LYS A 187 -15.28 3.36 -34.72
C LYS A 187 -14.39 4.32 -33.93
N ASN A 188 -14.80 5.57 -33.75
CA ASN A 188 -14.07 6.56 -32.98
C ASN A 188 -13.88 6.14 -31.51
N SER A 189 -14.88 5.53 -30.90
CA SER A 189 -14.79 5.05 -29.51
C SER A 189 -13.79 3.91 -29.37
N ILE A 190 -13.82 2.94 -30.28
CA ILE A 190 -12.85 1.83 -30.30
C ILE A 190 -11.42 2.34 -30.56
N THR A 191 -11.27 3.29 -31.49
CA THR A 191 -9.94 3.90 -31.77
C THR A 191 -9.33 4.51 -30.51
N ARG A 192 -10.10 5.34 -29.77
CA ARG A 192 -9.63 5.96 -28.52
C ARG A 192 -9.25 4.92 -27.47
N LEU A 193 -10.07 3.90 -27.28
CA LEU A 193 -9.77 2.83 -26.33
C LEU A 193 -8.52 2.04 -26.77
N PHE A 194 -8.30 1.86 -28.05
CA PHE A 194 -7.12 1.15 -28.57
C PHE A 194 -5.84 1.97 -28.43
N GLU A 195 -5.94 3.31 -28.55
CA GLU A 195 -4.85 4.23 -28.21
C GLU A 195 -4.50 4.17 -26.73
N ASP A 196 -5.52 4.12 -25.85
CA ASP A 196 -5.31 3.95 -24.41
C ASP A 196 -4.65 2.61 -24.09
N TYR A 197 -5.06 1.54 -24.76
CA TYR A 197 -4.45 0.22 -24.66
C TYR A 197 -2.93 0.27 -24.98
N HIS A 198 -2.54 0.90 -26.07
CA HIS A 198 -1.12 1.04 -26.45
C HIS A 198 -0.34 1.92 -25.47
N ARG A 199 -0.96 2.98 -24.94
CA ARG A 199 -0.33 3.78 -23.87
C ARG A 199 -0.01 2.96 -22.63
N MET A 200 -0.89 2.02 -22.25
CA MET A 200 -0.61 1.11 -21.14
C MET A 200 0.47 0.09 -21.50
N GLU A 201 0.51 -0.38 -22.73
CA GLU A 201 1.55 -1.28 -23.21
C GLU A 201 2.96 -0.65 -23.14
N GLU A 202 3.09 0.62 -23.42
CA GLU A 202 4.35 1.35 -23.28
C GLU A 202 4.78 1.52 -21.83
N ARG A 203 3.83 1.73 -20.93
CA ARG A 203 4.09 1.83 -19.48
C ARG A 203 4.48 0.52 -18.81
N GLU A 204 4.28 -0.61 -19.48
CA GLU A 204 4.71 -1.93 -19.00
C GLU A 204 6.22 -2.16 -19.18
N LYS A 205 6.86 -1.43 -20.09
CA LYS A 205 8.31 -1.54 -20.40
C LYS A 205 9.13 -0.85 -19.32
#